data_79c7ffec3166b25811bef18b41e40953
#
_entry.id   79c7ffec3166b25811bef18b41e40953
#
_cell.length_a   1.000
_cell.length_b   1.000
_cell.length_c   1.000
_cell.angle_alpha   90.00
_cell.angle_beta   90.00
_cell.angle_gamma   90.00
#
_symmetry.space_group_name_H-M   'P 1'
#
loop_
_entity.id
_entity.type
_entity.pdbx_description
1 polymer ?
#
loop_
_entity_poly.entity_id
_entity_poly.type
_entity_poly.pdbx_seq_one_letter_code
_entity_poly.pdbx_strand_id
1 'polypeptide(L)'
;MYQFTYEPTPKNILLDLMGVNKRHELATSQLGFISDAFDVSTNNLRVTLNRLVGTGLITQNRRGIYSLTEKALSKRAFINRWKNNTFQYDNWDFRWIACHLPKRTSRAVRKKSLMVLEWYGFTEGLDHLLIRPNNLTLSHAELTDVLITLGLEANAHCFVLQEVSDTLVDQWGHHLWDIERLDREYDALVDTLESSLANLASKPVKVSLSETCRLGGEAIHRLATDPLLPKVIRPQNKYQELKNIVRKYDRTGRNIWLEQLQKLGVDT
;
A
#
# COMPACT_ATOMS: atom_id res chain seq x y z
N MET A 1 8.70 16.42 13.80
CA MET A 1 7.50 15.60 14.10
C MET A 1 7.06 14.97 12.78
N TYR A 2 6.95 13.64 12.71
CA TYR A 2 6.51 12.94 11.49
C TYR A 2 5.07 13.37 11.14
N GLN A 3 4.84 13.74 9.90
CA GLN A 3 3.51 14.12 9.43
C GLN A 3 2.84 12.91 8.77
N PHE A 4 1.84 12.34 9.45
CA PHE A 4 1.05 11.25 8.91
C PHE A 4 0.24 11.72 7.71
N THR A 5 0.31 10.95 6.62
CA THR A 5 -0.41 11.24 5.36
C THR A 5 -1.61 10.32 5.15
N TYR A 6 -1.64 9.18 5.84
CA TYR A 6 -2.76 8.25 5.75
C TYR A 6 -3.87 8.63 6.75
N GLU A 7 -5.01 9.00 6.20
CA GLU A 7 -6.24 9.13 6.98
C GLU A 7 -7.20 8.01 6.57
N PRO A 8 -7.77 7.27 7.55
CA PRO A 8 -8.73 6.22 7.26
C PRO A 8 -10.05 6.83 6.77
N THR A 9 -10.22 6.89 5.44
CA THR A 9 -11.49 7.28 4.85
C THR A 9 -12.55 6.19 5.06
N PRO A 10 -13.86 6.50 5.04
CA PRO A 10 -14.92 5.50 5.12
C PRO A 10 -14.75 4.34 4.12
N LYS A 11 -14.22 4.64 2.92
CA LYS A 11 -13.84 3.64 1.92
C LYS A 11 -12.76 2.69 2.41
N ASN A 12 -11.66 3.23 2.94
CA ASN A 12 -10.53 2.42 3.41
C ASN A 12 -10.95 1.57 4.61
N ILE A 13 -11.67 2.15 5.57
CA ILE A 13 -12.20 1.44 6.74
C ILE A 13 -13.02 0.22 6.32
N LEU A 14 -13.99 0.40 5.40
CA LEU A 14 -14.85 -0.69 4.93
C LEU A 14 -14.05 -1.78 4.20
N LEU A 15 -13.12 -1.42 3.32
CA LEU A 15 -12.30 -2.38 2.58
C LEU A 15 -11.34 -3.14 3.49
N ASP A 16 -10.76 -2.47 4.49
CA ASP A 16 -9.84 -3.08 5.45
C ASP A 16 -10.58 -4.06 6.36
N LEU A 17 -11.76 -3.70 6.84
CA LEU A 17 -12.61 -4.59 7.65
C LEU A 17 -13.04 -5.84 6.90
N MET A 18 -13.48 -5.70 5.65
CA MET A 18 -13.77 -6.87 4.80
C MET A 18 -12.52 -7.73 4.59
N GLY A 19 -11.35 -7.13 4.57
CA GLY A 19 -10.10 -7.86 4.40
C GLY A 19 -9.58 -8.55 5.66
N VAL A 20 -10.10 -8.24 6.84
CA VAL A 20 -9.67 -8.88 8.10
C VAL A 20 -10.30 -10.26 8.25
N ASN A 21 -11.57 -10.45 7.91
CA ASN A 21 -12.24 -11.74 8.02
C ASN A 21 -11.95 -12.66 6.82
N LYS A 22 -12.04 -13.98 7.06
CA LYS A 22 -11.70 -15.00 6.04
C LYS A 22 -12.65 -15.01 4.84
N ARG A 23 -13.91 -14.61 5.05
CA ARG A 23 -14.95 -14.59 3.99
C ARG A 23 -14.89 -13.31 3.17
N HIS A 24 -14.09 -12.31 3.61
CA HIS A 24 -14.03 -10.99 3.00
C HIS A 24 -15.42 -10.31 2.87
N GLU A 25 -16.29 -10.54 3.84
CA GLU A 25 -17.68 -10.06 3.89
C GLU A 25 -17.89 -9.01 4.97
N LEU A 26 -18.91 -8.16 4.76
CA LEU A 26 -19.41 -7.19 5.73
C LEU A 26 -20.94 -7.18 5.71
N ALA A 27 -21.55 -7.25 6.89
CA ALA A 27 -22.98 -7.10 7.04
C ALA A 27 -23.36 -5.65 7.42
N THR A 28 -24.48 -5.16 6.90
CA THR A 28 -24.98 -3.81 7.25
C THR A 28 -25.31 -3.64 8.72
N SER A 29 -25.59 -4.72 9.45
CA SER A 29 -25.76 -4.73 10.92
C SER A 29 -24.51 -4.28 11.67
N GLN A 30 -23.32 -4.39 11.06
CA GLN A 30 -22.05 -4.01 11.65
C GLN A 30 -21.74 -2.51 11.49
N LEU A 31 -22.49 -1.77 10.66
CA LEU A 31 -22.23 -0.36 10.38
C LEU A 31 -22.37 0.53 11.61
N GLY A 32 -23.23 0.18 12.57
CA GLY A 32 -23.34 0.91 13.84
C GLY A 32 -22.02 0.90 14.62
N PHE A 33 -21.43 -0.28 14.79
CA PHE A 33 -20.14 -0.44 15.45
C PHE A 33 -19.01 0.33 14.74
N ILE A 34 -18.97 0.26 13.39
CA ILE A 34 -17.98 0.99 12.59
C ILE A 34 -18.19 2.51 12.75
N SER A 35 -19.46 2.96 12.71
CA SER A 35 -19.85 4.35 12.93
C SER A 35 -19.28 4.86 14.26
N ASP A 36 -19.50 4.09 15.32
CA ASP A 36 -19.03 4.42 16.65
C ASP A 36 -17.50 4.40 16.79
N ALA A 37 -16.83 3.43 16.18
CA ALA A 37 -15.38 3.27 16.29
C ALA A 37 -14.59 4.38 15.57
N PHE A 38 -15.12 4.96 14.49
CA PHE A 38 -14.43 5.91 13.64
C PHE A 38 -15.05 7.30 13.56
N ASP A 39 -16.10 7.56 14.32
CA ASP A 39 -16.83 8.83 14.27
C ASP A 39 -17.37 9.18 12.86
N VAL A 40 -17.80 8.13 12.13
CA VAL A 40 -18.34 8.25 10.77
C VAL A 40 -19.82 7.89 10.78
N SER A 41 -20.70 8.81 10.35
CA SER A 41 -22.13 8.51 10.36
C SER A 41 -22.49 7.25 9.56
N THR A 42 -23.43 6.45 10.08
CA THR A 42 -23.94 5.25 9.41
C THR A 42 -24.46 5.54 8.00
N ASN A 43 -25.03 6.73 7.79
CA ASN A 43 -25.48 7.16 6.46
C ASN A 43 -24.30 7.32 5.49
N ASN A 44 -23.19 7.93 5.93
CA ASN A 44 -21.97 8.06 5.11
C ASN A 44 -21.39 6.67 4.76
N LEU A 45 -21.40 5.73 5.72
CA LEU A 45 -20.96 4.34 5.46
C LEU A 45 -21.86 3.67 4.40
N ARG A 46 -23.20 3.82 4.48
CA ARG A 46 -24.12 3.29 3.45
C ARG A 46 -23.92 3.90 2.07
N VAL A 47 -23.75 5.21 1.99
CA VAL A 47 -23.43 5.90 0.73
C VAL A 47 -22.09 5.39 0.16
N THR A 48 -21.11 5.18 1.02
CA THR A 48 -19.81 4.64 0.62
C THR A 48 -19.92 3.20 0.11
N LEU A 49 -20.70 2.33 0.75
CA LEU A 49 -20.98 0.97 0.23
C LEU A 49 -21.59 1.01 -1.18
N ASN A 50 -22.59 1.86 -1.41
CA ASN A 50 -23.18 2.01 -2.74
C ASN A 50 -22.17 2.48 -3.79
N ARG A 51 -21.30 3.42 -3.44
CA ARG A 51 -20.20 3.88 -4.32
C ARG A 51 -19.19 2.77 -4.60
N LEU A 52 -18.86 1.95 -3.60
CA LEU A 52 -17.95 0.82 -3.76
C LEU A 52 -18.54 -0.25 -4.69
N VAL A 53 -19.84 -0.53 -4.60
CA VAL A 53 -20.58 -1.39 -5.56
C VAL A 53 -20.49 -0.78 -6.97
N GLY A 54 -20.81 0.51 -7.13
CA GLY A 54 -20.77 1.21 -8.42
C GLY A 54 -19.38 1.23 -9.07
N THR A 55 -18.31 1.19 -8.27
CA THR A 55 -16.92 1.10 -8.76
C THR A 55 -16.43 -0.34 -8.97
N GLY A 56 -17.26 -1.33 -8.65
CA GLY A 56 -16.93 -2.76 -8.77
C GLY A 56 -15.84 -3.22 -7.81
N LEU A 57 -15.68 -2.58 -6.65
CA LEU A 57 -14.75 -3.02 -5.60
C LEU A 57 -15.39 -3.99 -4.62
N ILE A 58 -16.69 -3.88 -4.43
CA ILE A 58 -17.49 -4.83 -3.65
C ILE A 58 -18.70 -5.25 -4.46
N THR A 59 -19.28 -6.40 -4.10
CA THR A 59 -20.58 -6.90 -4.61
C THR A 59 -21.51 -7.17 -3.46
N GLN A 60 -22.82 -7.01 -3.69
CA GLN A 60 -23.84 -7.42 -2.74
C GLN A 60 -24.30 -8.85 -3.07
N ASN A 61 -23.87 -9.83 -2.28
CA ASN A 61 -24.19 -11.24 -2.53
C ASN A 61 -25.63 -11.59 -2.13
N ARG A 62 -26.11 -10.98 -1.07
CA ARG A 62 -27.47 -11.11 -0.55
C ARG A 62 -27.86 -9.84 0.20
N ARG A 63 -29.13 -9.70 0.55
CA ARG A 63 -29.63 -8.51 1.24
C ARG A 63 -28.79 -8.20 2.48
N GLY A 64 -28.15 -7.03 2.47
CA GLY A 64 -27.34 -6.51 3.58
C GLY A 64 -25.98 -7.17 3.77
N ILE A 65 -25.52 -8.05 2.86
CA ILE A 65 -24.19 -8.68 2.91
C ILE A 65 -23.40 -8.30 1.67
N TYR A 66 -22.20 -7.75 1.88
CA TYR A 66 -21.28 -7.29 0.84
C TYR A 66 -19.96 -8.05 0.93
N SER A 67 -19.32 -8.33 -0.22
CA SER A 67 -18.03 -9.01 -0.31
C SER A 67 -17.08 -8.27 -1.22
N LEU A 68 -15.76 -8.45 -1.01
CA LEU A 68 -14.74 -7.95 -1.91
C LEU A 68 -14.82 -8.68 -3.27
N THR A 69 -14.64 -7.92 -4.35
CA THR A 69 -14.48 -8.48 -5.71
C THR A 69 -13.01 -8.85 -5.99
N GLU A 70 -12.76 -9.64 -7.04
CA GLU A 70 -11.41 -9.92 -7.55
C GLU A 70 -10.59 -8.64 -7.79
N LYS A 71 -11.23 -7.59 -8.30
CA LYS A 71 -10.61 -6.28 -8.49
C LYS A 71 -10.11 -5.66 -7.18
N ALA A 72 -10.86 -5.81 -6.09
CA ALA A 72 -10.45 -5.33 -4.77
C ALA A 72 -9.36 -6.23 -4.18
N LEU A 73 -9.46 -7.54 -4.36
CA LEU A 73 -8.46 -8.52 -3.91
C LEU A 73 -7.10 -8.30 -4.61
N SER A 74 -7.09 -8.03 -5.92
CA SER A 74 -5.86 -7.68 -6.67
C SER A 74 -5.19 -6.42 -6.13
N LYS A 75 -5.97 -5.36 -5.83
CA LYS A 75 -5.42 -4.15 -5.19
C LYS A 75 -4.88 -4.43 -3.78
N ARG A 76 -5.56 -5.30 -3.03
CA ARG A 76 -5.11 -5.71 -1.71
C ARG A 76 -3.83 -6.54 -1.77
N ALA A 77 -3.67 -7.38 -2.79
CA ALA A 77 -2.43 -8.13 -3.02
C ALA A 77 -1.23 -7.18 -3.21
N PHE A 78 -1.41 -6.09 -3.96
CA PHE A 78 -0.38 -5.04 -4.06
C PHE A 78 -0.03 -4.44 -2.68
N ILE A 79 -1.04 -4.01 -1.91
CA ILE A 79 -0.82 -3.42 -0.58
C ILE A 79 -0.11 -4.42 0.36
N ASN A 80 -0.41 -5.72 0.25
CA ASN A 80 0.18 -6.75 1.09
C ASN A 80 1.52 -7.30 0.56
N ARG A 81 2.04 -6.83 -0.57
CA ARG A 81 3.28 -7.33 -1.18
C ARG A 81 4.50 -7.27 -0.25
N TRP A 82 4.51 -6.31 0.67
CA TRP A 82 5.56 -6.15 1.66
C TRP A 82 5.73 -7.37 2.59
N LYS A 83 4.70 -8.22 2.70
CA LYS A 83 4.74 -9.46 3.51
C LYS A 83 5.63 -10.51 2.85
N ASN A 84 5.79 -10.46 1.54
CA ASN A 84 6.57 -11.39 0.73
C ASN A 84 7.91 -10.76 0.34
N ASN A 85 8.89 -11.60 0.04
CA ASN A 85 10.15 -11.11 -0.54
C ASN A 85 9.96 -10.97 -2.06
N THR A 86 9.60 -9.79 -2.51
CA THR A 86 9.27 -9.51 -3.92
C THR A 86 10.40 -8.83 -4.71
N PHE A 87 11.62 -8.79 -4.13
CA PHE A 87 12.76 -8.14 -4.75
C PHE A 87 14.08 -8.77 -4.30
N GLN A 88 15.11 -8.55 -5.10
CA GLN A 88 16.48 -9.03 -4.86
C GLN A 88 17.33 -7.85 -4.42
N TYR A 89 17.84 -7.90 -3.18
CA TYR A 89 18.71 -6.85 -2.64
C TYR A 89 20.15 -6.95 -3.12
N ASP A 90 20.68 -8.18 -3.13
CA ASP A 90 22.11 -8.44 -3.26
C ASP A 90 22.52 -8.79 -4.71
N ASN A 91 21.58 -9.16 -5.58
CA ASN A 91 21.83 -9.69 -6.91
C ASN A 91 21.33 -8.78 -8.03
N TRP A 92 21.47 -7.46 -7.86
CA TRP A 92 21.16 -6.53 -8.95
C TRP A 92 22.30 -6.54 -9.98
N ASP A 93 21.94 -6.75 -11.23
CA ASP A 93 22.85 -6.87 -12.37
C ASP A 93 23.12 -5.54 -13.09
N PHE A 94 22.84 -4.41 -12.43
CA PHE A 94 22.95 -3.04 -12.94
C PHE A 94 22.08 -2.72 -14.14
N ARG A 95 21.14 -3.60 -14.53
CA ARG A 95 20.11 -3.26 -15.51
C ARG A 95 19.03 -2.42 -14.89
N TRP A 96 18.39 -1.60 -15.71
CA TRP A 96 17.30 -0.72 -15.32
C TRP A 96 16.04 -1.07 -16.10
N ILE A 97 14.88 -0.86 -15.50
CA ILE A 97 13.61 -0.85 -16.21
C ILE A 97 13.25 0.60 -16.44
N ALA A 98 12.96 0.95 -17.69
CA ALA A 98 12.47 2.25 -18.07
C ALA A 98 11.03 2.17 -18.54
N CYS A 99 10.25 3.20 -18.27
CA CYS A 99 8.88 3.35 -18.74
C CYS A 99 8.70 4.73 -19.37
N HIS A 100 8.33 4.74 -20.64
CA HIS A 100 7.98 5.95 -21.38
C HIS A 100 6.46 6.11 -21.44
N LEU A 101 5.96 7.29 -21.03
CA LEU A 101 4.55 7.64 -21.11
C LEU A 101 4.25 8.43 -22.38
N PRO A 102 3.14 8.13 -23.11
CA PRO A 102 2.75 8.87 -24.28
C PRO A 102 2.57 10.38 -23.98
N LYS A 103 3.01 11.25 -24.90
CA LYS A 103 2.82 12.71 -24.76
C LYS A 103 1.34 13.13 -24.84
N ARG A 104 0.55 12.41 -25.66
CA ARG A 104 -0.87 12.69 -25.88
C ARG A 104 -1.76 11.79 -25.04
N THR A 105 -1.93 12.14 -23.78
CA THR A 105 -2.84 11.46 -22.85
C THR A 105 -3.57 12.48 -21.99
N SER A 106 -4.75 12.13 -21.48
CA SER A 106 -5.47 13.03 -20.59
C SER A 106 -4.73 13.23 -19.27
N ARG A 107 -4.88 14.40 -18.65
CA ARG A 107 -4.23 14.71 -17.36
C ARG A 107 -4.57 13.67 -16.28
N ALA A 108 -5.81 13.17 -16.26
CA ALA A 108 -6.25 12.18 -15.28
C ALA A 108 -5.57 10.83 -15.49
N VAL A 109 -5.45 10.35 -16.72
CA VAL A 109 -4.76 9.11 -17.08
C VAL A 109 -3.28 9.22 -16.77
N ARG A 110 -2.63 10.33 -17.16
CA ARG A 110 -1.21 10.56 -16.85
C ARG A 110 -0.94 10.57 -15.34
N LYS A 111 -1.77 11.29 -14.56
CA LYS A 111 -1.64 11.31 -13.10
C LYS A 111 -1.74 9.90 -12.50
N LYS A 112 -2.67 9.09 -13.00
CA LYS A 112 -2.83 7.71 -12.53
C LYS A 112 -1.64 6.84 -12.91
N SER A 113 -1.12 6.96 -14.13
CA SER A 113 0.06 6.23 -14.60
C SER A 113 1.30 6.57 -13.76
N LEU A 114 1.54 7.86 -13.51
CA LEU A 114 2.64 8.31 -12.65
C LEU A 114 2.53 7.74 -11.24
N MET A 115 1.35 7.79 -10.64
CA MET A 115 1.10 7.23 -9.30
C MET A 115 1.36 5.73 -9.25
N VAL A 116 0.96 4.96 -10.27
CA VAL A 116 1.21 3.51 -10.32
C VAL A 116 2.69 3.21 -10.49
N LEU A 117 3.40 3.97 -11.31
CA LEU A 117 4.84 3.84 -11.50
C LEU A 117 5.61 4.18 -10.22
N GLU A 118 5.24 5.28 -9.54
CA GLU A 118 5.80 5.66 -8.25
C GLU A 118 5.62 4.56 -7.18
N TRP A 119 4.46 3.93 -7.12
CA TRP A 119 4.21 2.79 -6.22
C TRP A 119 5.16 1.61 -6.44
N TYR A 120 5.71 1.48 -7.63
CA TYR A 120 6.72 0.47 -7.98
C TYR A 120 8.14 1.03 -7.99
N GLY A 121 8.35 2.21 -7.40
CA GLY A 121 9.66 2.80 -7.23
C GLY A 121 10.27 3.41 -8.49
N PHE A 122 9.45 3.63 -9.53
CA PHE A 122 9.91 4.41 -10.69
C PHE A 122 9.98 5.89 -10.34
N THR A 123 11.00 6.56 -10.84
CA THR A 123 11.18 8.00 -10.78
C THR A 123 11.72 8.52 -12.11
N GLU A 124 11.59 9.82 -12.38
CA GLU A 124 12.04 10.40 -13.63
C GLU A 124 13.57 10.51 -13.65
N GLY A 125 14.21 9.70 -14.48
CA GLY A 125 15.68 9.67 -14.63
C GLY A 125 16.18 10.54 -15.76
N LEU A 126 15.41 10.67 -16.83
CA LEU A 126 15.62 11.57 -17.96
C LEU A 126 14.27 12.15 -18.34
N ASP A 127 14.25 13.23 -19.14
CA ASP A 127 13.02 13.87 -19.61
C ASP A 127 11.99 12.85 -20.13
N HIS A 128 10.86 12.76 -19.44
CA HIS A 128 9.74 11.85 -19.74
C HIS A 128 10.05 10.35 -19.67
N LEU A 129 11.22 9.95 -19.18
CA LEU A 129 11.62 8.57 -18.98
C LEU A 129 11.66 8.23 -17.49
N LEU A 130 10.69 7.45 -17.02
CA LEU A 130 10.68 6.97 -15.65
C LEU A 130 11.47 5.68 -15.57
N ILE A 131 12.35 5.58 -14.58
CA ILE A 131 13.25 4.44 -14.41
C ILE A 131 13.21 3.89 -13.01
N ARG A 132 13.62 2.64 -12.89
CA ARG A 132 13.91 1.96 -11.62
C ARG A 132 14.99 0.89 -11.84
N PRO A 133 15.72 0.44 -10.81
CA PRO A 133 16.56 -0.75 -10.87
C PRO A 133 15.74 -2.00 -11.22
N ASN A 134 16.29 -2.89 -12.07
CA ASN A 134 15.68 -4.18 -12.41
C ASN A 134 16.03 -5.24 -11.36
N ASN A 135 15.53 -5.08 -10.16
CA ASN A 135 15.79 -5.96 -9.02
C ASN A 135 14.53 -6.54 -8.36
N LEU A 136 13.38 -6.45 -9.03
CA LEU A 136 12.19 -7.19 -8.60
C LEU A 136 12.30 -8.66 -9.00
N THR A 137 11.59 -9.53 -8.28
CA THR A 137 11.48 -10.95 -8.63
C THR A 137 10.57 -11.18 -9.83
N LEU A 138 9.78 -10.19 -10.22
CA LEU A 138 8.96 -10.21 -11.42
C LEU A 138 9.83 -10.00 -12.66
N SER A 139 9.56 -10.75 -13.71
CA SER A 139 10.09 -10.45 -15.03
C SER A 139 9.55 -9.09 -15.52
N HIS A 140 10.22 -8.51 -16.49
CA HIS A 140 9.78 -7.26 -17.12
C HIS A 140 8.33 -7.35 -17.67
N ALA A 141 7.97 -8.47 -18.29
CA ALA A 141 6.62 -8.69 -18.81
C ALA A 141 5.56 -8.75 -17.70
N GLU A 142 5.80 -9.57 -16.67
CA GLU A 142 4.91 -9.67 -15.50
C GLU A 142 4.75 -8.32 -14.80
N LEU A 143 5.83 -7.56 -14.64
CA LEU A 143 5.75 -6.22 -14.05
C LEU A 143 4.86 -5.29 -14.90
N THR A 144 5.02 -5.30 -16.22
CA THR A 144 4.22 -4.48 -17.13
C THR A 144 2.73 -4.82 -17.01
N ASP A 145 2.38 -6.11 -16.99
CA ASP A 145 0.99 -6.57 -16.84
C ASP A 145 0.38 -6.13 -15.50
N VAL A 146 1.15 -6.23 -14.43
CA VAL A 146 0.73 -5.74 -13.11
C VAL A 146 0.50 -4.23 -13.12
N LEU A 147 1.41 -3.45 -13.69
CA LEU A 147 1.28 -1.99 -13.78
C LEU A 147 0.03 -1.59 -14.59
N ILE A 148 -0.24 -2.26 -15.71
CA ILE A 148 -1.45 -2.04 -16.53
C ILE A 148 -2.71 -2.39 -15.71
N THR A 149 -2.72 -3.51 -15.00
CA THR A 149 -3.84 -3.92 -14.13
C THR A 149 -4.13 -2.88 -13.03
N LEU A 150 -3.09 -2.26 -12.49
CA LEU A 150 -3.22 -1.19 -11.49
C LEU A 150 -3.62 0.15 -12.09
N GLY A 151 -3.45 0.33 -13.39
CA GLY A 151 -3.95 1.47 -14.15
C GLY A 151 -2.89 2.30 -14.84
N LEU A 152 -1.71 1.74 -15.12
CA LEU A 152 -0.80 2.29 -16.12
C LEU A 152 -1.52 2.36 -17.46
N GLU A 153 -1.29 3.42 -18.21
CA GLU A 153 -1.84 3.58 -19.56
C GLU A 153 -1.37 2.45 -20.48
N ALA A 154 -2.30 1.86 -21.25
CA ALA A 154 -2.01 0.72 -22.11
C ALA A 154 -0.98 1.03 -23.23
N ASN A 155 -0.85 2.28 -23.61
CA ASN A 155 0.13 2.75 -24.61
C ASN A 155 1.46 3.20 -23.97
N ALA A 156 1.66 2.96 -22.68
CA ALA A 156 2.97 3.13 -22.06
C ALA A 156 3.92 2.03 -22.51
N HIS A 157 5.17 2.38 -22.74
CA HIS A 157 6.18 1.42 -23.19
C HIS A 157 7.22 1.21 -22.10
N CYS A 158 7.25 -0.02 -21.54
CA CYS A 158 8.28 -0.44 -20.61
C CYS A 158 9.34 -1.28 -21.34
N PHE A 159 10.60 -1.07 -21.01
CA PHE A 159 11.73 -1.79 -21.60
C PHE A 159 12.90 -1.86 -20.62
N VAL A 160 13.83 -2.78 -20.87
CA VAL A 160 15.04 -2.94 -20.05
C VAL A 160 16.19 -2.18 -20.69
N LEU A 161 16.86 -1.31 -19.91
CA LEU A 161 18.10 -0.65 -20.29
C LEU A 161 19.28 -1.50 -19.83
N GLN A 162 20.21 -1.73 -20.74
CA GLN A 162 21.50 -2.37 -20.49
C GLN A 162 22.63 -1.42 -20.88
N GLU A 163 23.82 -1.67 -20.36
CA GLU A 163 25.02 -0.91 -20.73
C GLU A 163 24.87 0.62 -20.54
N VAL A 164 24.17 1.00 -19.46
CA VAL A 164 24.08 2.40 -19.05
C VAL A 164 25.48 2.85 -18.56
N SER A 165 25.92 4.05 -18.96
CA SER A 165 27.24 4.56 -18.56
C SER A 165 27.36 4.66 -17.03
N ASP A 166 28.54 4.37 -16.49
CA ASP A 166 28.83 4.43 -15.05
C ASP A 166 28.44 5.79 -14.44
N THR A 167 28.74 6.89 -15.16
CA THR A 167 28.35 8.24 -14.73
C THR A 167 26.85 8.39 -14.53
N LEU A 168 26.05 7.82 -15.41
CA LEU A 168 24.60 7.92 -15.32
C LEU A 168 24.03 6.99 -14.25
N VAL A 169 24.60 5.79 -14.11
CA VAL A 169 24.25 4.85 -13.01
C VAL A 169 24.52 5.50 -11.65
N ASP A 170 25.65 6.15 -11.50
CA ASP A 170 26.06 6.83 -10.26
C ASP A 170 25.13 8.02 -9.96
N GLN A 171 24.84 8.84 -10.97
CA GLN A 171 23.91 9.96 -10.87
C GLN A 171 22.50 9.48 -10.46
N TRP A 172 22.00 8.43 -11.08
CA TRP A 172 20.68 7.88 -10.75
C TRP A 172 20.64 7.27 -9.36
N GLY A 173 21.67 6.50 -9.00
CA GLY A 173 21.75 5.87 -7.68
C GLY A 173 21.75 6.87 -6.53
N HIS A 174 22.43 8.00 -6.68
CA HIS A 174 22.60 8.98 -5.61
C HIS A 174 21.54 10.08 -5.57
N HIS A 175 20.87 10.42 -6.68
CA HIS A 175 20.05 11.63 -6.75
C HIS A 175 18.57 11.41 -7.00
N LEU A 176 18.14 10.23 -7.48
CA LEU A 176 16.76 10.04 -7.86
C LEU A 176 15.82 9.73 -6.68
N TRP A 177 16.35 9.16 -5.61
CA TRP A 177 15.57 8.86 -4.40
C TRP A 177 16.17 9.61 -3.21
N ASP A 178 15.34 10.36 -2.51
CA ASP A 178 15.73 11.02 -1.25
C ASP A 178 15.79 9.98 -0.12
N ILE A 179 16.90 9.22 -0.11
CA ILE A 179 17.12 8.09 0.80
C ILE A 179 17.16 8.58 2.25
N GLU A 180 17.82 9.72 2.52
CA GLU A 180 17.91 10.27 3.87
C GLU A 180 16.55 10.65 4.42
N ARG A 181 15.68 11.26 3.61
CA ARG A 181 14.32 11.57 4.01
C ARG A 181 13.53 10.30 4.28
N LEU A 182 13.64 9.30 3.39
CA LEU A 182 12.95 8.02 3.53
C LEU A 182 13.35 7.31 4.82
N ASP A 183 14.64 7.29 5.13
CA ASP A 183 15.17 6.65 6.34
C ASP A 183 14.74 7.39 7.61
N ARG A 184 14.76 8.74 7.62
CA ARG A 184 14.20 9.54 8.74
C ARG A 184 12.70 9.29 8.94
N GLU A 185 11.93 9.16 7.87
CA GLU A 185 10.51 8.84 7.95
C GLU A 185 10.29 7.43 8.55
N TYR A 186 11.16 6.48 8.24
CA TYR A 186 11.09 5.13 8.79
C TYR A 186 11.41 5.09 10.27
N ASP A 187 12.47 5.77 10.70
CA ASP A 187 12.81 5.88 12.12
C ASP A 187 11.65 6.47 12.93
N ALA A 188 11.07 7.56 12.47
CA ALA A 188 9.94 8.20 13.14
C ALA A 188 8.68 7.30 13.19
N LEU A 189 8.46 6.47 12.15
CA LEU A 189 7.38 5.47 12.15
C LEU A 189 7.66 4.34 13.14
N VAL A 190 8.88 3.82 13.19
CA VAL A 190 9.29 2.77 14.15
C VAL A 190 9.01 3.26 15.57
N ASP A 191 9.54 4.43 15.96
CA ASP A 191 9.34 5.02 17.29
C ASP A 191 7.84 5.19 17.63
N THR A 192 7.06 5.65 16.65
CA THR A 192 5.61 5.85 16.83
C THR A 192 4.87 4.53 17.04
N LEU A 193 5.19 3.50 16.26
CA LEU A 193 4.55 2.18 16.37
C LEU A 193 4.94 1.47 17.66
N GLU A 194 6.19 1.58 18.10
CA GLU A 194 6.64 1.02 19.38
C GLU A 194 5.95 1.69 20.57
N SER A 195 5.91 3.03 20.58
CA SER A 195 5.20 3.80 21.61
C SER A 195 3.70 3.46 21.65
N SER A 196 3.07 3.31 20.48
CA SER A 196 1.67 2.88 20.39
C SER A 196 1.47 1.48 20.95
N LEU A 197 2.29 0.50 20.55
CA LEU A 197 2.20 -0.89 21.03
C LEU A 197 2.33 -0.99 22.54
N ALA A 198 3.23 -0.23 23.15
CA ALA A 198 3.45 -0.22 24.61
C ALA A 198 2.19 0.23 25.37
N ASN A 199 1.38 1.10 24.79
CA ASN A 199 0.22 1.70 25.44
C ASN A 199 -1.14 1.16 24.95
N LEU A 200 -1.16 0.30 23.91
CA LEU A 200 -2.40 -0.09 23.23
C LEU A 200 -3.37 -0.85 24.14
N ALA A 201 -2.83 -1.72 25.01
CA ALA A 201 -3.63 -2.53 25.93
C ALA A 201 -4.31 -1.73 27.04
N SER A 202 -3.80 -0.54 27.40
CA SER A 202 -4.37 0.37 28.41
C SER A 202 -5.43 1.31 27.89
N LYS A 203 -5.60 1.38 26.55
CA LYS A 203 -6.54 2.30 25.89
C LYS A 203 -7.95 1.71 25.80
N PRO A 204 -8.99 2.54 25.79
CA PRO A 204 -10.33 2.10 25.44
C PRO A 204 -10.32 1.43 24.04
N VAL A 205 -11.07 0.32 23.89
CA VAL A 205 -11.11 -0.46 22.65
C VAL A 205 -11.35 0.41 21.40
N LYS A 206 -12.27 1.35 21.47
CA LYS A 206 -12.60 2.29 20.40
C LYS A 206 -11.36 3.09 19.94
N VAL A 207 -10.58 3.58 20.89
CA VAL A 207 -9.33 4.31 20.61
C VAL A 207 -8.31 3.39 19.97
N SER A 208 -8.17 2.16 20.49
CA SER A 208 -7.23 1.16 19.95
C SER A 208 -7.58 0.75 18.52
N LEU A 209 -8.88 0.60 18.19
CA LEU A 209 -9.35 0.30 16.83
C LEU A 209 -9.01 1.43 15.85
N SER A 210 -9.33 2.67 16.20
CA SER A 210 -9.03 3.83 15.35
C SER A 210 -7.53 4.04 15.18
N GLU A 211 -6.76 3.93 16.27
CA GLU A 211 -5.31 4.11 16.26
C GLU A 211 -4.61 3.03 15.42
N THR A 212 -4.98 1.75 15.59
CA THR A 212 -4.38 0.65 14.82
C THR A 212 -4.70 0.75 13.33
N CYS A 213 -5.89 1.21 12.97
CA CYS A 213 -6.25 1.47 11.58
C CYS A 213 -5.39 2.61 11.00
N ARG A 214 -5.26 3.75 11.70
CA ARG A 214 -4.54 4.92 11.22
C ARG A 214 -3.03 4.68 11.14
N LEU A 215 -2.40 4.26 12.22
CA LEU A 215 -0.95 4.05 12.27
C LEU A 215 -0.53 2.82 11.47
N GLY A 216 -1.28 1.73 11.57
CA GLY A 216 -1.04 0.52 10.77
C GLY A 216 -1.22 0.78 9.28
N GLY A 217 -2.25 1.54 8.90
CA GLY A 217 -2.49 1.95 7.51
C GLY A 217 -1.35 2.79 6.94
N GLU A 218 -0.86 3.80 7.67
CA GLU A 218 0.30 4.60 7.27
C GLU A 218 1.53 3.73 7.07
N ALA A 219 1.87 2.90 8.06
CA ALA A 219 3.06 2.08 8.01
C ALA A 219 3.02 1.02 6.90
N ILE A 220 1.88 0.38 6.70
CA ILE A 220 1.66 -0.56 5.59
C ILE A 220 1.76 0.17 4.24
N HIS A 221 1.18 1.37 4.12
CA HIS A 221 1.30 2.17 2.92
C HIS A 221 2.76 2.49 2.59
N ARG A 222 3.56 2.91 3.57
CA ARG A 222 5.00 3.18 3.40
C ARG A 222 5.78 1.96 2.94
N LEU A 223 5.55 0.80 3.54
CA LEU A 223 6.17 -0.46 3.09
C LEU A 223 5.70 -0.89 1.69
N ALA A 224 4.42 -0.71 1.39
CA ALA A 224 3.85 -1.07 0.09
C ALA A 224 4.36 -0.16 -1.06
N THR A 225 4.71 1.07 -0.76
CA THR A 225 5.20 2.06 -1.74
C THR A 225 6.71 2.30 -1.65
N ASP A 226 7.44 1.52 -0.83
CA ASP A 226 8.90 1.57 -0.81
C ASP A 226 9.46 1.29 -2.20
N PRO A 227 10.44 2.06 -2.68
CA PRO A 227 11.04 1.86 -4.01
C PRO A 227 11.78 0.53 -4.15
N LEU A 228 12.05 -0.18 -3.05
CA LEU A 228 12.71 -1.50 -3.03
C LEU A 228 14.04 -1.47 -3.82
N LEU A 229 14.91 -0.54 -3.45
CA LEU A 229 16.19 -0.33 -4.14
C LEU A 229 17.20 -1.43 -3.82
N PRO A 230 18.16 -1.71 -4.72
CA PRO A 230 19.28 -2.61 -4.44
C PRO A 230 20.15 -2.10 -3.28
N LYS A 231 20.81 -3.01 -2.58
CA LYS A 231 21.66 -2.72 -1.42
C LYS A 231 22.78 -1.71 -1.73
N VAL A 232 23.32 -1.73 -2.94
CA VAL A 232 24.36 -0.79 -3.38
C VAL A 232 23.85 0.65 -3.48
N ILE A 233 22.56 0.87 -3.67
CA ILE A 233 21.91 2.19 -3.67
C ILE A 233 21.41 2.54 -2.27
N ARG A 234 20.78 1.61 -1.56
CA ARG A 234 20.23 1.84 -0.23
C ARG A 234 20.45 0.64 0.68
N PRO A 235 21.15 0.78 1.83
CA PRO A 235 21.20 -0.26 2.86
C PRO A 235 19.78 -0.63 3.35
N GLN A 236 19.56 -1.92 3.61
CA GLN A 236 18.20 -2.43 3.87
C GLN A 236 17.81 -2.51 5.35
N ASN A 237 18.71 -2.14 6.26
CA ASN A 237 18.48 -2.21 7.69
C ASN A 237 17.21 -1.47 8.14
N LYS A 238 17.01 -0.23 7.70
CA LYS A 238 15.84 0.59 8.04
C LYS A 238 14.53 0.01 7.52
N TYR A 239 14.52 -0.51 6.28
CA TYR A 239 13.35 -1.18 5.72
C TYR A 239 13.00 -2.45 6.51
N GLN A 240 13.99 -3.26 6.90
CA GLN A 240 13.76 -4.49 7.66
C GLN A 240 13.29 -4.18 9.09
N GLU A 241 13.83 -3.16 9.72
CA GLU A 241 13.40 -2.67 11.03
C GLU A 241 11.93 -2.26 11.01
N LEU A 242 11.56 -1.37 10.08
CA LEU A 242 10.16 -0.97 9.88
C LEU A 242 9.27 -2.18 9.57
N LYS A 243 9.70 -3.08 8.67
CA LYS A 243 8.94 -4.29 8.32
C LYS A 243 8.67 -5.18 9.53
N ASN A 244 9.62 -5.31 10.43
CA ASN A 244 9.47 -6.15 11.63
C ASN A 244 8.47 -5.55 12.62
N ILE A 245 8.55 -4.25 12.91
CA ILE A 245 7.60 -3.60 13.80
C ILE A 245 6.19 -3.55 13.20
N VAL A 246 6.06 -3.32 11.90
CA VAL A 246 4.77 -3.32 11.20
C VAL A 246 4.12 -4.70 11.25
N ARG A 247 4.88 -5.80 11.11
CA ARG A 247 4.34 -7.16 11.28
C ARG A 247 3.76 -7.38 12.68
N LYS A 248 4.45 -6.92 13.72
CA LYS A 248 3.98 -7.01 15.10
C LYS A 248 2.72 -6.15 15.28
N TYR A 249 2.73 -4.93 14.77
CA TYR A 249 1.63 -3.98 14.86
C TYR A 249 0.37 -4.48 14.12
N ASP A 250 0.52 -4.94 12.87
CA ASP A 250 -0.57 -5.52 12.05
C ASP A 250 -1.22 -6.72 12.75
N ARG A 251 -0.40 -7.60 13.34
CA ARG A 251 -0.91 -8.75 14.12
C ARG A 251 -1.72 -8.31 15.33
N THR A 252 -1.18 -7.39 16.13
CA THR A 252 -1.86 -6.87 17.33
C THR A 252 -3.16 -6.16 16.96
N GLY A 253 -3.13 -5.26 15.98
CA GLY A 253 -4.32 -4.56 15.50
C GLY A 253 -5.38 -5.53 14.96
N ARG A 254 -4.98 -6.51 14.16
CA ARG A 254 -5.87 -7.54 13.62
C ARG A 254 -6.56 -8.33 14.72
N ASN A 255 -5.85 -8.73 15.77
CA ASN A 255 -6.44 -9.45 16.90
C ASN A 255 -7.51 -8.61 17.60
N ILE A 256 -7.24 -7.33 17.88
CA ILE A 256 -8.23 -6.42 18.48
C ILE A 256 -9.49 -6.35 17.60
N TRP A 257 -9.33 -6.22 16.29
CA TRP A 257 -10.45 -6.18 15.34
C TRP A 257 -11.23 -7.48 15.33
N LEU A 258 -10.58 -8.65 15.26
CA LEU A 258 -11.22 -9.95 15.24
C LEU A 258 -12.03 -10.20 16.51
N GLU A 259 -11.47 -9.88 17.69
CA GLU A 259 -12.19 -9.99 18.96
C GLU A 259 -13.49 -9.17 18.99
N GLN A 260 -13.45 -7.96 18.42
CA GLN A 260 -14.67 -7.14 18.37
C GLN A 260 -15.67 -7.65 17.33
N LEU A 261 -15.23 -8.12 16.18
CA LEU A 261 -16.08 -8.71 15.16
C LEU A 261 -16.77 -9.99 15.68
N GLN A 262 -16.05 -10.84 16.43
CA GLN A 262 -16.62 -12.03 17.07
C GLN A 262 -17.75 -11.68 18.06
N LYS A 263 -17.56 -10.63 18.86
CA LYS A 263 -18.63 -10.13 19.77
C LYS A 263 -19.89 -9.68 19.01
N LEU A 264 -19.74 -9.32 17.73
CA LEU A 264 -20.85 -8.95 16.84
C LEU A 264 -21.41 -10.13 16.04
N GLY A 265 -21.00 -11.38 16.35
CA GLY A 265 -21.46 -12.59 15.69
C GLY A 265 -20.89 -12.79 14.28
N VAL A 266 -19.72 -12.23 13.98
CA VAL A 266 -19.01 -12.49 12.73
C VAL A 266 -18.13 -13.72 12.89
N ASP A 267 -18.34 -14.74 12.06
CA ASP A 267 -17.42 -15.88 11.95
C ASP A 267 -16.07 -15.39 11.41
N THR A 268 -15.00 -15.49 12.18
CA THR A 268 -13.64 -15.02 11.86
C THR A 268 -12.68 -16.16 11.49
#